data_f5120fd202dd9c22f9d24aafcdd8d53f
#
_entry.id   f5120fd202dd9c22f9d24aafcdd8d53f
#
_cell.length_a   1.000
_cell.length_b   1.000
_cell.length_c   1.000
_cell.angle_alpha   90.00
_cell.angle_beta   90.00
_cell.angle_gamma   90.00
#
_symmetry.space_group_name_H-M   'P 1'
#
loop_
_entity.id
_entity.type
_entity.pdbx_description
1 polymer ?
#
loop_
_entity_poly.entity_id
_entity_poly.type
_entity_poly.pdbx_seq_one_letter_code
_entity_poly.pdbx_strand_id
1 'polypeptide(L)'
;MDQNSPSEEPIYKRVLLKVSGEALMAESGFGIDPTVTARIARDIRDAVEMGVTVGVVIGGGNIFRGVSLAAKGADRVIADHMGMLATVMNALAMRMALEAIDVPSVVLNALDMPQLTETFSQRRLEEHLDNGKVVVFAGGTGNPYFTTDTAAALRASEMRCDALLKGTQVDGIYDSDPRKNLNAVRFEKISHSEVLEKGLAVMDAAAVSLARDAGIPVIVFSIHNEGEFAKILTGGGHCTTVSG
;
A
#
# COMPACT_ATOMS: atom_id res chain seq x y z
N MET A 1 -35.63 9.97 6.81
CA MET A 1 -34.86 10.40 7.99
C MET A 1 -34.52 9.14 8.78
N ASP A 2 -33.38 8.54 8.51
CA ASP A 2 -32.78 7.50 9.33
C ASP A 2 -31.27 7.69 9.21
N GLN A 3 -30.79 8.63 10.01
CA GLN A 3 -29.37 8.86 10.26
C GLN A 3 -29.12 8.46 11.69
N ASN A 4 -28.59 7.30 11.91
CA ASN A 4 -27.63 7.00 12.97
C ASN A 4 -27.37 5.50 12.99
N SER A 5 -26.60 5.00 12.02
CA SER A 5 -25.76 3.88 12.36
C SER A 5 -24.64 4.43 13.23
N PRO A 6 -24.35 3.87 14.41
CA PRO A 6 -23.20 4.27 15.19
C PRO A 6 -21.98 4.10 14.27
N SER A 7 -21.17 5.15 14.15
CA SER A 7 -19.84 5.04 13.53
C SER A 7 -19.08 4.05 14.39
N GLU A 8 -18.91 2.83 13.90
CA GLU A 8 -18.09 1.84 14.60
C GLU A 8 -16.68 2.43 14.72
N GLU A 9 -16.19 2.52 15.96
CA GLU A 9 -14.83 3.02 16.19
C GLU A 9 -13.82 2.15 15.45
N PRO A 10 -12.81 2.74 14.77
CA PRO A 10 -11.82 1.96 14.06
C PRO A 10 -11.01 1.10 15.04
N ILE A 11 -10.87 -0.18 14.71
CA ILE A 11 -10.05 -1.13 15.48
C ILE A 11 -8.55 -0.92 15.23
N TYR A 12 -8.19 -0.28 14.11
CA TYR A 12 -6.83 0.13 13.75
C TYR A 12 -6.74 1.65 13.78
N LYS A 13 -5.82 2.18 14.59
CA LYS A 13 -5.62 3.63 14.74
C LYS A 13 -4.52 4.19 13.86
N ARG A 14 -3.56 3.35 13.49
CA ARG A 14 -2.45 3.72 12.61
C ARG A 14 -2.19 2.61 11.61
N VAL A 15 -2.30 2.93 10.34
CA VAL A 15 -2.18 1.93 9.28
C VAL A 15 -1.27 2.41 8.15
N LEU A 16 -0.68 1.44 7.45
CA LEU A 16 -0.04 1.70 6.18
C LEU A 16 -0.85 1.04 5.06
N LEU A 17 -1.32 1.85 4.12
CA LEU A 17 -1.98 1.37 2.90
C LEU A 17 -0.94 1.17 1.81
N LYS A 18 -0.78 -0.06 1.34
CA LYS A 18 0.03 -0.36 0.16
C LYS A 18 -0.86 -0.59 -1.05
N VAL A 19 -0.64 0.18 -2.09
CA VAL A 19 -1.36 0.07 -3.37
C VAL A 19 -0.43 -0.40 -4.46
N SER A 20 -0.86 -1.37 -5.28
CA SER A 20 -0.11 -1.72 -6.50
C SER A 20 -0.15 -0.53 -7.48
N GLY A 21 0.97 -0.22 -8.13
CA GLY A 21 0.98 0.78 -9.20
C GLY A 21 -0.02 0.45 -10.31
N GLU A 22 -0.22 -0.83 -10.60
CA GLU A 22 -1.21 -1.29 -11.58
C GLU A 22 -2.65 -0.88 -11.24
N ALA A 23 -2.95 -0.67 -9.96
CA ALA A 23 -4.26 -0.17 -9.55
C ALA A 23 -4.51 1.29 -9.93
N LEU A 24 -3.47 2.04 -10.29
CA LEU A 24 -3.58 3.43 -10.76
C LEU A 24 -3.78 3.54 -12.28
N MET A 25 -3.71 2.43 -13.02
CA MET A 25 -3.89 2.44 -14.47
C MET A 25 -5.37 2.57 -14.84
N ALA A 26 -5.62 3.33 -15.91
CA ALA A 26 -6.86 3.23 -16.65
C ALA A 26 -6.91 1.92 -17.48
N GLU A 27 -7.99 1.75 -18.23
CA GLU A 27 -8.14 0.65 -19.21
C GLU A 27 -7.00 0.61 -20.25
N SER A 28 -6.28 1.71 -20.45
CA SER A 28 -5.08 1.79 -21.31
C SER A 28 -3.93 0.88 -20.88
N GLY A 29 -3.94 0.40 -19.63
CA GLY A 29 -2.91 -0.51 -19.09
C GLY A 29 -1.56 0.17 -18.82
N PHE A 30 -1.48 1.51 -18.83
CA PHE A 30 -0.28 2.29 -18.58
C PHE A 30 -0.61 3.68 -17.99
N GLY A 31 0.32 4.22 -17.19
CA GLY A 31 0.24 5.58 -16.67
C GLY A 31 -0.57 5.70 -15.38
N ILE A 32 -1.01 6.92 -15.10
CA ILE A 32 -1.77 7.28 -13.90
C ILE A 32 -3.13 7.81 -14.34
N ASP A 33 -4.20 7.15 -13.90
CA ASP A 33 -5.56 7.63 -14.10
C ASP A 33 -5.97 8.58 -12.98
N PRO A 34 -6.27 9.86 -13.29
CA PRO A 34 -6.71 10.82 -12.27
C PRO A 34 -7.99 10.41 -11.55
N THR A 35 -8.91 9.73 -12.24
CA THR A 35 -10.20 9.28 -11.66
C THR A 35 -9.98 8.21 -10.60
N VAL A 36 -9.12 7.23 -10.92
CA VAL A 36 -8.75 6.17 -9.98
C VAL A 36 -7.99 6.74 -8.80
N THR A 37 -7.03 7.63 -9.06
CA THR A 37 -6.23 8.28 -8.00
C THR A 37 -7.13 9.10 -7.07
N ALA A 38 -8.10 9.85 -7.61
CA ALA A 38 -9.07 10.62 -6.83
C ALA A 38 -10.00 9.72 -6.00
N ARG A 39 -10.38 8.53 -6.52
CA ARG A 39 -11.18 7.55 -5.75
C ARG A 39 -10.38 7.03 -4.54
N ILE A 40 -9.13 6.61 -4.74
CA ILE A 40 -8.28 6.13 -3.65
C ILE A 40 -8.02 7.25 -2.63
N ALA A 41 -7.88 8.50 -3.08
CA ALA A 41 -7.73 9.64 -2.18
C ALA A 41 -8.98 9.84 -1.31
N ARG A 42 -10.20 9.63 -1.84
CA ARG A 42 -11.44 9.66 -1.04
C ARG A 42 -11.48 8.53 -0.01
N ASP A 43 -11.12 7.30 -0.37
CA ASP A 43 -11.03 6.19 0.58
C ASP A 43 -10.05 6.51 1.74
N ILE A 44 -8.92 7.17 1.43
CA ILE A 44 -7.95 7.63 2.44
C ILE A 44 -8.53 8.75 3.30
N ARG A 45 -9.23 9.73 2.71
CA ARG A 45 -9.90 10.81 3.46
C ARG A 45 -10.89 10.23 4.47
N ASP A 46 -11.73 9.29 4.03
CA ASP A 46 -12.74 8.67 4.88
C ASP A 46 -12.08 7.99 6.11
N ALA A 47 -10.93 7.32 5.93
CA ALA A 47 -10.15 6.78 7.03
C ALA A 47 -9.61 7.86 7.98
N VAL A 48 -9.11 8.98 7.43
CA VAL A 48 -8.60 10.11 8.23
C VAL A 48 -9.74 10.76 9.02
N GLU A 49 -10.92 10.92 8.43
CA GLU A 49 -12.13 11.44 9.10
C GLU A 49 -12.62 10.53 10.23
N MET A 50 -12.34 9.21 10.16
CA MET A 50 -12.55 8.26 11.25
C MET A 50 -11.49 8.37 12.37
N GLY A 51 -10.49 9.25 12.24
CA GLY A 51 -9.40 9.45 13.21
C GLY A 51 -8.24 8.46 13.03
N VAL A 52 -8.13 7.79 11.88
CA VAL A 52 -7.03 6.87 11.58
C VAL A 52 -5.84 7.62 10.98
N THR A 53 -4.66 7.38 11.52
CA THR A 53 -3.39 7.86 10.94
C THR A 53 -2.99 6.96 9.78
N VAL A 54 -2.83 7.53 8.57
CA VAL A 54 -2.60 6.78 7.34
C VAL A 54 -1.24 7.11 6.72
N GLY A 55 -0.43 6.06 6.50
CA GLY A 55 0.71 6.09 5.57
C GLY A 55 0.35 5.39 4.27
N VAL A 56 0.96 5.80 3.17
CA VAL A 56 0.67 5.23 1.84
C VAL A 56 1.95 4.86 1.12
N VAL A 57 2.03 3.64 0.60
CA VAL A 57 3.08 3.20 -0.33
C VAL A 57 2.44 2.79 -1.64
N ILE A 58 2.92 3.32 -2.77
CA ILE A 58 2.40 3.00 -4.09
C ILE A 58 3.51 2.39 -4.95
N GLY A 59 3.24 1.24 -5.57
CA GLY A 59 4.16 0.62 -6.52
C GLY A 59 4.32 1.42 -7.80
N GLY A 60 5.40 1.14 -8.57
CA GLY A 60 5.71 1.82 -9.83
C GLY A 60 5.30 1.07 -11.11
N GLY A 61 4.64 -0.07 -10.99
CA GLY A 61 4.41 -1.02 -12.10
C GLY A 61 3.52 -0.51 -13.24
N ASN A 62 2.74 0.56 -13.02
CA ASN A 62 1.95 1.25 -14.04
C ASN A 62 2.79 2.12 -14.98
N ILE A 63 3.98 2.53 -14.54
CA ILE A 63 4.89 3.42 -15.30
C ILE A 63 6.09 2.60 -15.79
N PHE A 64 6.68 1.78 -14.92
CA PHE A 64 7.89 1.04 -15.25
C PHE A 64 7.96 -0.31 -14.52
N ARG A 65 8.26 -1.39 -15.27
CA ARG A 65 8.41 -2.76 -14.77
C ARG A 65 9.85 -3.22 -14.88
N GLY A 66 10.66 -2.87 -13.87
CA GLY A 66 12.10 -3.19 -13.85
C GLY A 66 12.42 -4.67 -13.96
N VAL A 67 11.67 -5.53 -13.27
CA VAL A 67 11.86 -7.00 -13.31
C VAL A 67 11.71 -7.55 -14.72
N SER A 68 10.73 -7.05 -15.49
CA SER A 68 10.52 -7.48 -16.89
C SER A 68 11.65 -7.03 -17.80
N LEU A 69 12.28 -5.90 -17.55
CA LEU A 69 13.41 -5.40 -18.32
C LEU A 69 14.71 -6.12 -17.94
N ALA A 70 14.94 -6.37 -16.66
CA ALA A 70 16.07 -7.15 -16.18
C ALA A 70 16.05 -8.58 -16.73
N ALA A 71 14.86 -9.21 -16.83
CA ALA A 71 14.70 -10.51 -17.46
C ALA A 71 15.07 -10.54 -18.96
N LYS A 72 15.12 -9.37 -19.62
CA LYS A 72 15.56 -9.18 -21.01
C LYS A 72 17.04 -8.77 -21.12
N GLY A 73 17.82 -8.88 -20.03
CA GLY A 73 19.25 -8.62 -20.00
C GLY A 73 19.66 -7.19 -19.65
N ALA A 74 18.74 -6.35 -19.20
CA ALA A 74 19.09 -5.03 -18.66
C ALA A 74 19.75 -5.15 -17.28
N ASP A 75 20.57 -4.15 -16.92
CA ASP A 75 21.15 -4.06 -15.59
C ASP A 75 20.05 -3.95 -14.52
N ARG A 76 20.05 -4.87 -13.57
CA ARG A 76 19.03 -4.98 -12.54
C ARG A 76 19.01 -3.75 -11.62
N VAL A 77 20.18 -3.23 -11.25
CA VAL A 77 20.30 -2.10 -10.34
C VAL A 77 19.71 -0.84 -10.98
N ILE A 78 20.04 -0.60 -12.26
CA ILE A 78 19.50 0.53 -13.01
C ILE A 78 17.98 0.39 -13.18
N ALA A 79 17.50 -0.81 -13.51
CA ALA A 79 16.08 -1.09 -13.68
C ALA A 79 15.30 -0.86 -12.36
N ASP A 80 15.85 -1.25 -11.23
CA ASP A 80 15.24 -1.02 -9.92
C ASP A 80 15.21 0.48 -9.57
N HIS A 81 16.27 1.25 -9.88
CA HIS A 81 16.25 2.71 -9.72
C HIS A 81 15.16 3.38 -10.58
N MET A 82 14.98 2.93 -11.83
CA MET A 82 13.88 3.42 -12.67
C MET A 82 12.51 3.11 -12.05
N GLY A 83 12.35 1.92 -11.46
CA GLY A 83 11.16 1.54 -10.70
C GLY A 83 10.94 2.44 -9.48
N MET A 84 11.99 2.81 -8.76
CA MET A 84 11.91 3.76 -7.63
C MET A 84 11.44 5.13 -8.11
N LEU A 85 11.99 5.65 -9.22
CA LEU A 85 11.54 6.93 -9.81
C LEU A 85 10.06 6.87 -10.23
N ALA A 86 9.59 5.74 -10.75
CA ALA A 86 8.18 5.55 -11.06
C ALA A 86 7.29 5.68 -9.81
N THR A 87 7.76 5.17 -8.64
CA THR A 87 7.03 5.36 -7.37
C THR A 87 6.98 6.82 -6.93
N VAL A 88 8.00 7.62 -7.24
CA VAL A 88 8.01 9.07 -6.94
C VAL A 88 6.90 9.77 -7.73
N MET A 89 6.76 9.46 -9.02
CA MET A 89 5.66 10.02 -9.85
C MET A 89 4.29 9.67 -9.28
N ASN A 90 4.06 8.41 -8.90
CA ASN A 90 2.81 7.97 -8.29
C ASN A 90 2.54 8.65 -6.93
N ALA A 91 3.57 8.82 -6.11
CA ALA A 91 3.44 9.51 -4.82
C ALA A 91 3.06 10.99 -4.97
N LEU A 92 3.65 11.67 -5.94
CA LEU A 92 3.28 13.07 -6.26
C LEU A 92 1.84 13.17 -6.78
N ALA A 93 1.41 12.24 -7.64
CA ALA A 93 0.04 12.19 -8.12
C ALA A 93 -0.98 11.94 -6.98
N MET A 94 -0.67 11.04 -6.07
CA MET A 94 -1.51 10.78 -4.89
C MET A 94 -1.56 12.00 -3.97
N ARG A 95 -0.44 12.64 -3.68
CA ARG A 95 -0.40 13.88 -2.91
C ARG A 95 -1.29 14.95 -3.55
N MET A 96 -1.18 15.16 -4.85
CA MET A 96 -2.01 16.12 -5.58
C MET A 96 -3.51 15.80 -5.45
N ALA A 97 -3.89 14.50 -5.52
CA ALA A 97 -5.27 14.08 -5.36
C ALA A 97 -5.80 14.27 -3.93
N LEU A 98 -4.96 14.05 -2.91
CA LEU A 98 -5.31 14.30 -1.50
C LEU A 98 -5.48 15.80 -1.23
N GLU A 99 -4.54 16.63 -1.70
CA GLU A 99 -4.61 18.09 -1.56
C GLU A 99 -5.84 18.68 -2.26
N ALA A 100 -6.26 18.11 -3.41
CA ALA A 100 -7.46 18.54 -4.15
C ALA A 100 -8.79 18.32 -3.39
N ILE A 101 -8.76 17.51 -2.33
CA ILE A 101 -9.91 17.25 -1.44
C ILE A 101 -9.62 17.66 0.01
N ASP A 102 -8.73 18.63 0.20
CA ASP A 102 -8.36 19.23 1.48
C ASP A 102 -7.80 18.24 2.53
N VAL A 103 -7.17 17.15 2.09
CA VAL A 103 -6.45 16.22 2.98
C VAL A 103 -4.97 16.62 3.07
N PRO A 104 -4.49 17.11 4.23
CA PRO A 104 -3.09 17.47 4.42
C PRO A 104 -2.18 16.28 4.18
N SER A 105 -1.21 16.42 3.28
CA SER A 105 -0.33 15.31 2.93
C SER A 105 1.10 15.75 2.65
N VAL A 106 2.03 14.81 2.72
CA VAL A 106 3.45 15.02 2.42
C VAL A 106 4.04 13.80 1.73
N VAL A 107 5.02 14.01 0.84
CA VAL A 107 5.80 12.92 0.26
C VAL A 107 7.15 12.83 0.98
N LEU A 108 7.40 11.70 1.65
CA LEU A 108 8.71 11.34 2.19
C LEU A 108 9.39 10.34 1.26
N ASN A 109 10.56 10.71 0.74
CA ASN A 109 11.25 9.97 -0.30
C ASN A 109 12.52 9.30 0.25
N ALA A 110 12.72 8.02 -0.06
CA ALA A 110 13.94 7.31 0.26
C ALA A 110 15.15 7.74 -0.60
N LEU A 111 14.87 8.38 -1.76
CA LEU A 111 15.88 9.00 -2.61
C LEU A 111 16.01 10.49 -2.27
N ASP A 112 17.22 11.02 -2.29
CA ASP A 112 17.44 12.44 -2.02
C ASP A 112 17.06 13.29 -3.25
N MET A 113 15.86 13.87 -3.21
CA MET A 113 15.28 14.70 -4.28
C MET A 113 14.61 15.96 -3.71
N PRO A 114 15.39 16.85 -3.04
CA PRO A 114 14.85 17.93 -2.21
C PRO A 114 14.04 18.99 -2.99
N GLN A 115 14.18 19.07 -4.32
CA GLN A 115 13.39 19.97 -5.16
C GLN A 115 11.95 19.48 -5.38
N LEU A 116 11.66 18.20 -5.14
CA LEU A 116 10.37 17.57 -5.44
C LEU A 116 9.67 17.04 -4.18
N THR A 117 10.43 16.52 -3.22
CA THR A 117 9.93 15.79 -2.07
C THR A 117 10.82 16.03 -0.85
N GLU A 118 10.33 15.71 0.33
CA GLU A 118 11.20 15.69 1.53
C GLU A 118 11.95 14.36 1.62
N THR A 119 13.26 14.42 1.93
CA THR A 119 14.05 13.22 2.19
C THR A 119 13.58 12.57 3.48
N PHE A 120 13.34 11.25 3.43
CA PHE A 120 12.86 10.48 4.57
C PHE A 120 13.83 10.56 5.77
N SER A 121 13.28 10.77 6.94
CA SER A 121 13.93 10.50 8.23
C SER A 121 12.84 10.20 9.27
N GLN A 122 13.18 9.39 10.27
CA GLN A 122 12.26 9.03 11.34
C GLN A 122 11.68 10.27 12.04
N ARG A 123 12.53 11.27 12.31
CA ARG A 123 12.10 12.53 12.93
C ARG A 123 11.06 13.28 12.10
N ARG A 124 11.25 13.38 10.76
CA ARG A 124 10.27 14.02 9.87
C ARG A 124 8.98 13.23 9.78
N LEU A 125 9.09 11.90 9.75
CA LEU A 125 7.91 11.03 9.77
C LEU A 125 7.04 11.32 11.00
N GLU A 126 7.61 11.27 12.19
CA GLU A 126 6.91 11.53 13.45
C GLU A 126 6.31 12.95 13.46
N GLU A 127 7.07 13.97 13.06
CA GLU A 127 6.62 15.35 12.97
C GLU A 127 5.38 15.51 12.05
N HIS A 128 5.36 14.85 10.89
CA HIS A 128 4.22 14.93 9.98
C HIS A 128 3.00 14.15 10.48
N LEU A 129 3.21 12.97 11.08
CA LEU A 129 2.13 12.18 11.66
C LEU A 129 1.48 12.91 12.84
N ASP A 130 2.27 13.53 13.71
CA ASP A 130 1.78 14.31 14.87
C ASP A 130 1.00 15.56 14.43
N ASN A 131 1.29 16.08 13.23
CA ASN A 131 0.53 17.17 12.60
C ASN A 131 -0.69 16.68 11.79
N GLY A 132 -1.06 15.40 11.90
CA GLY A 132 -2.26 14.83 11.25
C GLY A 132 -2.15 14.72 9.73
N LYS A 133 -0.94 14.72 9.16
CA LYS A 133 -0.76 14.59 7.71
C LYS A 133 -0.76 13.13 7.28
N VAL A 134 -1.33 12.86 6.11
CA VAL A 134 -1.10 11.61 5.38
C VAL A 134 0.32 11.61 4.83
N VAL A 135 1.10 10.57 5.13
CA VAL A 135 2.46 10.43 4.63
C VAL A 135 2.48 9.48 3.43
N VAL A 136 2.85 9.98 2.26
CA VAL A 136 3.03 9.16 1.05
C VAL A 136 4.51 8.87 0.89
N PHE A 137 4.88 7.60 0.98
CA PHE A 137 6.27 7.17 0.85
C PHE A 137 6.64 6.90 -0.60
N ALA A 138 7.76 7.45 -1.03
CA ALA A 138 8.31 7.31 -2.37
C ALA A 138 9.72 6.70 -2.36
N GLY A 139 10.20 6.24 -3.52
CA GLY A 139 11.55 5.70 -3.68
C GLY A 139 11.75 4.30 -3.09
N GLY A 140 10.66 3.61 -2.73
CA GLY A 140 10.74 2.25 -2.16
C GLY A 140 11.54 2.21 -0.86
N THR A 141 12.49 1.28 -0.75
CA THR A 141 13.47 1.22 0.35
C THR A 141 14.68 2.14 0.13
N GLY A 142 14.83 2.74 -1.07
CA GLY A 142 16.06 3.40 -1.50
C GLY A 142 17.15 2.45 -1.98
N ASN A 143 16.92 1.14 -1.92
CA ASN A 143 17.90 0.12 -2.27
C ASN A 143 17.39 -0.79 -3.39
N PRO A 144 18.23 -1.14 -4.40
CA PRO A 144 17.91 -2.16 -5.38
C PRO A 144 17.61 -3.53 -4.74
N TYR A 145 17.03 -4.43 -5.51
CA TYR A 145 16.63 -5.80 -5.14
C TYR A 145 15.44 -5.94 -4.21
N PHE A 146 14.92 -4.85 -3.64
CA PHE A 146 13.71 -4.86 -2.81
C PHE A 146 12.51 -4.39 -3.61
N THR A 147 11.34 -4.94 -3.28
CA THR A 147 10.07 -4.53 -3.88
C THR A 147 9.39 -3.43 -3.05
N THR A 148 8.30 -2.90 -3.58
CA THR A 148 7.44 -1.97 -2.81
C THR A 148 6.65 -2.68 -1.71
N ASP A 149 6.52 -4.01 -1.73
CA ASP A 149 5.96 -4.78 -0.60
C ASP A 149 6.93 -4.78 0.58
N THR A 150 8.24 -4.99 0.32
CA THR A 150 9.29 -4.85 1.35
C THR A 150 9.33 -3.41 1.91
N ALA A 151 9.22 -2.41 1.02
CA ALA A 151 9.16 -1.01 1.45
C ALA A 151 7.94 -0.76 2.35
N ALA A 152 6.77 -1.31 2.00
CA ALA A 152 5.56 -1.17 2.81
C ALA A 152 5.71 -1.79 4.20
N ALA A 153 6.26 -2.99 4.31
CA ALA A 153 6.51 -3.64 5.60
C ALA A 153 7.51 -2.83 6.45
N LEU A 154 8.58 -2.30 5.83
CA LEU A 154 9.55 -1.43 6.50
C LEU A 154 8.90 -0.15 7.03
N ARG A 155 8.16 0.58 6.19
CA ARG A 155 7.49 1.83 6.59
C ARG A 155 6.39 1.60 7.62
N ALA A 156 5.65 0.47 7.53
CA ALA A 156 4.68 0.10 8.55
C ALA A 156 5.35 -0.10 9.93
N SER A 157 6.52 -0.74 9.96
CA SER A 157 7.30 -0.93 11.18
C SER A 157 7.82 0.40 11.75
N GLU A 158 8.38 1.27 10.90
CA GLU A 158 8.88 2.60 11.29
C GLU A 158 7.76 3.53 11.77
N MET A 159 6.57 3.43 11.17
CA MET A 159 5.36 4.12 11.62
C MET A 159 4.76 3.51 12.88
N ARG A 160 5.15 2.32 13.32
CA ARG A 160 4.51 1.55 14.39
C ARG A 160 3.02 1.33 14.09
N CYS A 161 2.72 0.84 12.90
CA CYS A 161 1.35 0.59 12.45
C CYS A 161 0.71 -0.58 13.19
N ASP A 162 -0.59 -0.47 13.43
CA ASP A 162 -1.43 -1.57 13.93
C ASP A 162 -1.66 -2.64 12.86
N ALA A 163 -1.64 -2.23 11.58
CA ALA A 163 -1.80 -3.12 10.43
C ALA A 163 -1.17 -2.55 9.16
N LEU A 164 -0.73 -3.45 8.28
CA LEU A 164 -0.38 -3.19 6.89
C LEU A 164 -1.53 -3.66 5.99
N LEU A 165 -2.22 -2.73 5.33
CA LEU A 165 -3.32 -3.02 4.42
C LEU A 165 -2.82 -3.06 2.98
N LYS A 166 -2.92 -4.22 2.33
CA LYS A 166 -2.50 -4.42 0.95
C LYS A 166 -3.70 -4.41 0.01
N GLY A 167 -3.89 -3.30 -0.68
CA GLY A 167 -4.88 -3.15 -1.76
C GLY A 167 -4.39 -3.82 -3.05
N THR A 168 -5.13 -4.83 -3.50
CA THR A 168 -4.80 -5.64 -4.69
C THR A 168 -5.95 -5.70 -5.69
N GLN A 169 -5.76 -6.46 -6.79
CA GLN A 169 -6.78 -6.75 -7.80
C GLN A 169 -7.79 -7.83 -7.33
N VAL A 170 -7.49 -8.54 -6.24
CA VAL A 170 -8.32 -9.61 -5.68
C VAL A 170 -8.65 -9.30 -4.22
N ASP A 171 -9.72 -9.87 -3.71
CA ASP A 171 -10.29 -9.58 -2.39
C ASP A 171 -9.67 -10.39 -1.25
N GLY A 172 -8.53 -11.04 -1.48
CA GLY A 172 -7.83 -11.80 -0.46
C GLY A 172 -6.79 -12.77 -1.04
N ILE A 173 -6.36 -13.68 -0.18
CA ILE A 173 -5.42 -14.77 -0.51
C ILE A 173 -6.21 -16.04 -0.74
N TYR A 174 -5.86 -16.77 -1.79
CA TYR A 174 -6.50 -18.01 -2.18
C TYR A 174 -5.50 -19.17 -2.17
N ASP A 175 -6.00 -20.38 -2.04
CA ASP A 175 -5.20 -21.61 -2.14
C ASP A 175 -4.66 -21.85 -3.55
N SER A 176 -5.28 -21.24 -4.56
CA SER A 176 -4.89 -21.27 -5.97
C SER A 176 -5.36 -19.99 -6.67
N ASP A 177 -4.87 -19.71 -7.89
CA ASP A 177 -5.26 -18.51 -8.64
C ASP A 177 -6.78 -18.53 -8.98
N PRO A 178 -7.62 -17.67 -8.40
CA PRO A 178 -9.07 -17.67 -8.62
C PRO A 178 -9.46 -17.34 -10.06
N ARG A 179 -8.58 -16.73 -10.84
CA ARG A 179 -8.80 -16.46 -12.28
C ARG A 179 -8.64 -17.68 -13.14
N LYS A 180 -7.92 -18.71 -12.65
CA LYS A 180 -7.67 -19.97 -13.34
C LYS A 180 -8.47 -21.14 -12.77
N ASN A 181 -8.77 -21.09 -11.48
CA ASN A 181 -9.51 -22.11 -10.76
C ASN A 181 -10.75 -21.49 -10.10
N LEU A 182 -11.93 -21.77 -10.67
CA LEU A 182 -13.20 -21.27 -10.12
C LEU A 182 -13.55 -21.88 -8.75
N ASN A 183 -12.89 -22.96 -8.34
CA ASN A 183 -13.05 -23.60 -7.03
C ASN A 183 -12.00 -23.15 -6.03
N ALA A 184 -11.20 -22.12 -6.34
CA ALA A 184 -10.23 -21.56 -5.42
C ALA A 184 -10.92 -21.07 -4.14
N VAL A 185 -10.39 -21.46 -2.99
CA VAL A 185 -10.91 -21.10 -1.68
C VAL A 185 -10.09 -19.98 -1.10
N ARG A 186 -10.76 -18.88 -0.72
CA ARG A 186 -10.13 -17.76 -0.06
C ARG A 186 -9.90 -18.10 1.43
N PHE A 187 -8.71 -17.77 1.92
CA PHE A 187 -8.43 -17.80 3.34
C PHE A 187 -9.04 -16.56 4.03
N GLU A 188 -9.76 -16.76 5.12
CA GLU A 188 -10.17 -15.63 5.97
C GLU A 188 -8.99 -15.19 6.84
N LYS A 189 -8.26 -16.16 7.39
CA LYS A 189 -7.04 -15.98 8.19
C LYS A 189 -6.00 -17.00 7.81
N ILE A 190 -4.73 -16.60 7.83
CA ILE A 190 -3.58 -17.46 7.59
C ILE A 190 -2.37 -16.89 8.34
N SER A 191 -1.44 -17.73 8.79
CA SER A 191 -0.24 -17.24 9.44
C SER A 191 0.82 -16.79 8.44
N HIS A 192 1.71 -15.86 8.87
CA HIS A 192 2.87 -15.46 8.08
C HIS A 192 3.74 -16.66 7.70
N SER A 193 3.91 -17.61 8.63
CA SER A 193 4.69 -18.82 8.39
C SER A 193 4.06 -19.71 7.33
N GLU A 194 2.75 -19.92 7.37
CA GLU A 194 2.05 -20.68 6.33
C GLU A 194 2.11 -20.03 4.95
N VAL A 195 2.06 -18.67 4.88
CA VAL A 195 2.24 -17.94 3.62
C VAL A 195 3.63 -18.24 3.03
N LEU A 196 4.68 -18.22 3.85
CA LEU A 196 6.04 -18.52 3.43
C LEU A 196 6.21 -20.00 3.05
N GLU A 197 5.73 -20.93 3.87
CA GLU A 197 5.83 -22.37 3.65
C GLU A 197 5.10 -22.83 2.37
N LYS A 198 3.91 -22.28 2.15
CA LYS A 198 3.09 -22.62 0.96
C LYS A 198 3.52 -21.85 -0.29
N GLY A 199 4.45 -20.88 -0.17
CA GLY A 199 4.91 -20.05 -1.28
C GLY A 199 3.78 -19.23 -1.92
N LEU A 200 2.81 -18.76 -1.12
CA LEU A 200 1.68 -18.00 -1.64
C LEU A 200 2.14 -16.62 -2.13
N ALA A 201 1.75 -16.27 -3.35
CA ALA A 201 2.19 -15.06 -4.04
C ALA A 201 1.46 -13.79 -3.54
N VAL A 202 1.49 -13.56 -2.23
CA VAL A 202 0.86 -12.40 -1.60
C VAL A 202 1.78 -11.19 -1.63
N MET A 203 2.99 -11.38 -1.12
CA MET A 203 4.08 -10.41 -1.04
C MET A 203 5.39 -11.17 -1.27
N ASP A 204 6.48 -10.44 -1.50
CA ASP A 204 7.77 -11.11 -1.48
C ASP A 204 8.14 -11.62 -0.07
N ALA A 205 8.97 -12.67 -0.01
CA ALA A 205 9.29 -13.35 1.25
C ALA A 205 9.96 -12.41 2.27
N ALA A 206 10.74 -11.43 1.82
CA ALA A 206 11.38 -10.45 2.70
C ALA A 206 10.33 -9.56 3.38
N ALA A 207 9.30 -9.13 2.65
CA ALA A 207 8.20 -8.33 3.18
C ALA A 207 7.38 -9.12 4.21
N VAL A 208 7.04 -10.39 3.92
CA VAL A 208 6.30 -11.26 4.86
C VAL A 208 7.10 -11.51 6.12
N SER A 209 8.41 -11.79 5.99
CA SER A 209 9.29 -12.02 7.13
C SER A 209 9.42 -10.77 8.00
N LEU A 210 9.57 -9.60 7.39
CA LEU A 210 9.66 -8.33 8.13
C LEU A 210 8.36 -8.01 8.87
N ALA A 211 7.20 -8.20 8.24
CA ALA A 211 5.91 -7.98 8.89
C ALA A 211 5.71 -8.95 10.07
N ARG A 212 6.08 -10.23 9.91
CA ARG A 212 6.05 -11.23 10.98
C ARG A 212 6.93 -10.84 12.15
N ASP A 213 8.19 -10.49 11.88
CA ASP A 213 9.18 -10.18 12.93
C ASP A 213 8.82 -8.87 13.67
N ALA A 214 8.12 -7.96 13.00
CA ALA A 214 7.56 -6.75 13.60
C ALA A 214 6.20 -6.97 14.30
N GLY A 215 5.60 -8.16 14.18
CA GLY A 215 4.28 -8.46 14.74
C GLY A 215 3.12 -7.70 14.09
N ILE A 216 3.30 -7.23 12.84
CA ILE A 216 2.30 -6.44 12.12
C ILE A 216 1.42 -7.36 11.27
N PRO A 217 0.11 -7.41 11.49
CA PRO A 217 -0.80 -8.14 10.62
C PRO A 217 -0.85 -7.50 9.23
N VAL A 218 -0.89 -8.35 8.18
CA VAL A 218 -1.09 -7.91 6.80
C VAL A 218 -2.51 -8.25 6.38
N ILE A 219 -3.26 -7.25 5.93
CA ILE A 219 -4.65 -7.40 5.50
C ILE A 219 -4.71 -7.22 3.99
N VAL A 220 -5.07 -8.27 3.27
CA VAL A 220 -5.15 -8.28 1.80
C VAL A 220 -6.60 -8.15 1.38
N PHE A 221 -6.89 -7.15 0.54
CA PHE A 221 -8.25 -6.82 0.09
C PHE A 221 -8.27 -6.24 -1.34
N SER A 222 -9.45 -6.17 -1.93
CA SER A 222 -9.62 -5.54 -3.25
C SER A 222 -9.67 -4.02 -3.13
N ILE A 223 -8.73 -3.33 -3.79
CA ILE A 223 -8.71 -1.86 -3.84
C ILE A 223 -9.79 -1.29 -4.76
N HIS A 224 -10.46 -2.12 -5.57
CA HIS A 224 -11.49 -1.68 -6.51
C HIS A 224 -12.86 -1.48 -5.86
N ASN A 225 -13.08 -2.09 -4.70
CA ASN A 225 -14.35 -2.00 -3.98
C ASN A 225 -14.36 -0.70 -3.17
N GLU A 226 -15.14 0.29 -3.61
CA GLU A 226 -15.30 1.57 -2.93
C GLU A 226 -15.83 1.37 -1.50
N GLY A 227 -15.22 2.07 -0.52
CA GLY A 227 -15.55 1.96 0.89
C GLY A 227 -15.08 0.67 1.59
N GLU A 228 -14.43 -0.26 0.89
CA GLU A 228 -13.93 -1.49 1.51
C GLU A 228 -12.81 -1.22 2.53
N PHE A 229 -11.97 -0.21 2.24
CA PHE A 229 -10.92 0.22 3.15
C PHE A 229 -11.51 0.66 4.50
N ALA A 230 -12.54 1.50 4.50
CA ALA A 230 -13.22 1.95 5.73
C ALA A 230 -13.86 0.79 6.51
N LYS A 231 -14.51 -0.17 5.83
CA LYS A 231 -15.09 -1.36 6.48
C LYS A 231 -14.02 -2.21 7.17
N ILE A 232 -12.85 -2.39 6.55
CA ILE A 232 -11.76 -3.15 7.16
C ILE A 232 -11.25 -2.46 8.41
N LEU A 233 -11.19 -1.13 8.42
CA LEU A 233 -10.75 -0.37 9.59
C LEU A 233 -11.67 -0.56 10.81
N THR A 234 -12.93 -0.90 10.59
CA THR A 234 -13.92 -1.21 11.65
C THR A 234 -14.06 -2.72 11.95
N GLY A 235 -13.20 -3.55 11.36
CA GLY A 235 -13.19 -5.00 11.61
C GLY A 235 -14.12 -5.81 10.71
N GLY A 236 -14.75 -5.18 9.71
CA GLY A 236 -15.58 -5.82 8.68
C GLY A 236 -14.85 -6.04 7.37
N GLY A 237 -15.64 -6.11 6.28
CA GLY A 237 -15.12 -6.16 4.91
C GLY A 237 -14.68 -7.55 4.42
N HIS A 238 -14.41 -7.62 3.11
CA HIS A 238 -13.95 -8.85 2.45
C HIS A 238 -12.42 -8.80 2.31
N CYS A 239 -11.72 -9.54 3.16
CA CYS A 239 -10.26 -9.55 3.19
C CYS A 239 -9.70 -10.90 3.66
N THR A 240 -8.40 -11.07 3.52
CA THR A 240 -7.63 -12.10 4.24
C THR A 240 -6.71 -11.43 5.22
N THR A 241 -6.74 -11.87 6.48
CA THR A 241 -5.79 -11.42 7.52
C THR A 241 -4.63 -12.41 7.63
N VAL A 242 -3.41 -11.91 7.44
CA VAL A 242 -2.16 -12.65 7.68
C VAL A 242 -1.61 -12.20 9.02
N SER A 243 -1.51 -13.09 10.01
CA SER A 243 -1.05 -12.76 11.36
C SER A 243 -0.56 -14.00 12.11
N GLY A 244 0.19 -13.86 13.17
CA GLY A 244 0.65 -14.94 14.06
C GLY A 244 2.04 -15.46 13.74
#